data_d86b00d274225168d89b2a47bdc076b8
#
_entry.id   d86b00d274225168d89b2a47bdc076b8
#
_cell.length_a   1.000
_cell.length_b   1.000
_cell.length_c   1.000
_cell.angle_alpha   90.00
_cell.angle_beta   90.00
_cell.angle_gamma   90.00
#
_symmetry.space_group_name_H-M   'P 1'
#
loop_
_entity.id
_entity.type
_entity.pdbx_description
1 polymer ?
#
loop_
_entity_poly.entity_id
_entity_poly.type
_entity_poly.pdbx_seq_one_letter_code
_entity_poly.pdbx_strand_id
1 'polypeptide(L)' 'MNSVADVWINVLQQLKKDLSETTITTWFDELTAVDIRDNTFYLYCPNDFKKRYIESLFVKNIKAVLLDVFSVEFEVKIL' A
#
# COMPACT_ATOMS: atom_id res chain seq x y z
N MET A 1 -19.20 6.89 -0.50
CA MET A 1 -18.30 6.89 0.66
C MET A 1 -17.10 5.99 0.38
N ASN A 2 -15.91 6.48 0.67
CA ASN A 2 -14.71 5.72 0.37
C ASN A 2 -14.33 4.83 1.54
N SER A 3 -14.43 3.52 1.34
CA SER A 3 -13.92 2.56 2.31
C SER A 3 -12.39 2.49 2.19
N VAL A 4 -11.74 1.89 3.18
CA VAL A 4 -10.28 1.68 3.10
C VAL A 4 -9.92 0.82 1.89
N ALA A 5 -10.79 -0.11 1.51
CA ALA A 5 -10.58 -0.94 0.31
C ALA A 5 -10.58 -0.08 -0.95
N ASP A 6 -11.51 0.88 -1.05
CA ASP A 6 -11.57 1.78 -2.21
C ASP A 6 -10.32 2.66 -2.28
N VAL A 7 -9.85 3.15 -1.13
CA VAL A 7 -8.63 3.93 -1.07
C VAL A 7 -7.45 3.09 -1.57
N TRP A 8 -7.37 1.83 -1.13
CA TRP A 8 -6.29 0.94 -1.54
C TRP A 8 -6.30 0.68 -3.04
N ILE A 9 -7.48 0.49 -3.63
CA ILE A 9 -7.60 0.32 -5.09
C ILE A 9 -7.02 1.53 -5.81
N ASN A 10 -7.35 2.74 -5.35
CA ASN A 10 -6.82 3.96 -5.94
C ASN A 10 -5.29 4.04 -5.79
N VAL A 11 -4.77 3.69 -4.61
CA VAL A 11 -3.33 3.66 -4.37
C VAL A 11 -2.64 2.70 -5.33
N LEU A 12 -3.20 1.50 -5.51
CA LEU A 12 -2.62 0.52 -6.43
C LEU A 12 -2.58 1.04 -7.87
N GLN A 13 -3.62 1.76 -8.31
CA GLN A 13 -3.63 2.33 -9.64
C GLN A 13 -2.56 3.42 -9.80
N GLN A 14 -2.33 4.23 -8.77
CA GLN A 14 -1.27 5.22 -8.81
C GLN A 14 0.11 4.56 -8.80
N LEU A 15 0.27 3.47 -8.06
CA LEU A 15 1.54 2.73 -8.02
C LEU A 15 1.94 2.18 -9.40
N LYS A 16 0.97 1.90 -10.25
CA LYS A 16 1.25 1.42 -11.61
C LYS A 16 2.02 2.42 -12.46
N LYS A 17 2.06 3.68 -12.06
CA LYS A 17 2.85 4.70 -12.75
C LYS A 17 4.35 4.56 -12.47
N ASP A 18 4.69 4.03 -11.30
CA ASP A 18 6.08 3.89 -10.86
C ASP A 18 6.57 2.44 -10.90
N LEU A 19 5.67 1.48 -10.72
CA LEU A 19 5.99 0.06 -10.65
C LEU A 19 5.30 -0.65 -11.80
N SER A 20 5.98 -1.66 -12.35
CA SER A 20 5.38 -2.45 -13.43
C SER A 20 4.17 -3.23 -12.91
N GLU A 21 3.27 -3.55 -13.83
CA GLU A 21 2.10 -4.38 -13.50
C GLU A 21 2.53 -5.74 -12.94
N THR A 22 3.59 -6.32 -13.50
CA THR A 22 4.13 -7.58 -13.02
C THR A 22 4.59 -7.47 -11.58
N THR A 23 5.29 -6.39 -11.23
CA THR A 23 5.74 -6.17 -9.85
C THR A 23 4.55 -6.07 -8.89
N ILE A 24 3.53 -5.32 -9.28
CA ILE A 24 2.34 -5.14 -8.45
C ILE A 24 1.63 -6.48 -8.27
N THR A 25 1.42 -7.22 -9.36
CA THR A 25 0.75 -8.51 -9.29
C THR A 25 1.54 -9.51 -8.45
N THR A 26 2.86 -9.52 -8.60
CA THR A 26 3.71 -10.49 -7.89
C THR A 26 3.76 -10.22 -6.38
N TRP A 27 3.88 -8.95 -5.99
CA TRP A 27 4.19 -8.62 -4.60
C TRP A 27 3.00 -8.09 -3.81
N PHE A 28 2.02 -7.49 -4.48
CA PHE A 28 0.90 -6.81 -3.81
C PHE A 28 -0.41 -7.58 -3.89
N ASP A 29 -0.44 -8.71 -4.59
CA ASP A 29 -1.66 -9.47 -4.84
C ASP A 29 -2.30 -10.01 -3.56
N GLU A 30 -1.50 -10.28 -2.53
CA GLU A 30 -2.01 -10.80 -1.26
C GLU A 30 -2.22 -9.72 -0.21
N LEU A 31 -1.89 -8.45 -0.53
CA LEU A 31 -2.09 -7.36 0.41
C LEU A 31 -3.57 -7.00 0.51
N THR A 32 -4.04 -6.87 1.74
CA THR A 32 -5.40 -6.43 2.01
C THR A 32 -5.34 -5.15 2.83
N ALA A 33 -6.11 -4.14 2.44
CA ALA A 33 -6.24 -2.93 3.24
C ALA A 33 -7.13 -3.21 4.44
N VAL A 34 -6.66 -2.86 5.62
CA VAL A 34 -7.33 -3.18 6.87
C VAL A 34 -8.00 -1.94 7.46
N ASP A 35 -7.22 -0.86 7.62
CA ASP A 35 -7.72 0.31 8.33
C ASP A 35 -6.84 1.52 8.06
N ILE A 36 -7.38 2.71 8.34
CA ILE A 36 -6.63 3.95 8.38
C ILE A 36 -6.94 4.59 9.73
N ARG A 37 -5.93 4.78 10.56
CA ARG A 37 -6.08 5.41 11.87
C ARG A 37 -4.85 6.24 12.20
N ASP A 38 -5.07 7.44 12.74
CA ASP A 38 -3.99 8.28 13.25
C ASP A 38 -2.86 8.48 12.23
N ASN A 39 -3.24 8.76 10.99
CA ASN A 39 -2.29 8.92 9.88
C ASN A 39 -1.43 7.69 9.64
N THR A 40 -1.95 6.51 9.96
CA THR A 40 -1.32 5.23 9.67
C THR A 40 -2.23 4.40 8.77
N PHE A 41 -1.67 3.89 7.70
CA PHE A 41 -2.37 3.00 6.78
C PHE A 41 -1.97 1.56 7.11
N TYR A 42 -2.95 0.76 7.50
CA TYR A 42 -2.71 -0.62 7.90
C TYR A 42 -3.06 -1.57 6.78
N LEU A 43 -2.08 -2.39 6.41
CA LEU A 43 -2.22 -3.45 5.42
C LEU A 43 -1.98 -4.79 6.09
N TYR A 44 -2.51 -5.85 5.52
CA TYR A 44 -2.26 -7.21 5.97
C TYR A 44 -1.67 -8.03 4.84
N CYS A 45 -0.61 -8.78 5.14
CA CYS A 45 0.00 -9.71 4.21
C CYS A 45 0.17 -11.06 4.90
N PRO A 46 -0.48 -12.13 4.42
CA PRO A 46 -0.38 -13.44 5.06
C PRO A 46 0.95 -14.14 4.83
N ASN A 47 1.74 -13.68 3.89
CA ASN A 47 3.01 -14.30 3.53
C ASN A 47 4.17 -13.49 4.12
N ASP A 48 4.90 -14.07 5.08
CA ASP A 48 5.99 -13.38 5.76
C ASP A 48 7.11 -12.96 4.81
N PHE A 49 7.42 -13.76 3.82
CA PHE A 49 8.46 -13.42 2.86
C PHE A 49 8.08 -12.18 2.06
N LYS A 50 6.87 -12.16 1.53
CA LYS A 50 6.37 -11.00 0.79
C LYS A 50 6.27 -9.77 1.69
N LYS A 51 5.80 -9.95 2.91
CA LYS A 51 5.70 -8.86 3.86
C LYS A 51 7.05 -8.18 4.06
N ARG A 52 8.09 -8.95 4.32
CA ARG A 52 9.43 -8.40 4.54
C ARG A 52 9.98 -7.71 3.30
N TYR A 53 9.72 -8.29 2.14
CA TYR A 53 10.16 -7.72 0.88
C TYR A 53 9.50 -6.37 0.62
N ILE A 54 8.19 -6.30 0.84
CA ILE A 54 7.43 -5.07 0.66
C ILE A 54 7.89 -4.02 1.66
N GLU A 55 8.10 -4.40 2.91
CA GLU A 55 8.60 -3.48 3.93
C GLU A 55 9.96 -2.89 3.56
N SER A 56 10.83 -3.70 2.96
CA SER A 56 12.18 -3.24 2.59
C SER A 56 12.18 -2.36 1.36
N LEU A 57 11.34 -2.66 0.36
CA LEU A 57 11.48 -2.06 -0.97
C LEU A 57 10.33 -1.15 -1.38
N PHE A 58 9.12 -1.40 -0.90
CA PHE A 58 7.94 -0.75 -1.48
C PHE A 58 7.16 0.16 -0.54
N VAL A 59 7.44 0.14 0.76
CA VAL A 59 6.72 1.02 1.69
C VAL A 59 6.90 2.47 1.31
N LYS A 60 8.10 2.89 0.91
CA LYS A 60 8.34 4.27 0.50
C LYS A 60 7.50 4.66 -0.73
N ASN A 61 7.28 3.72 -1.64
CA ASN A 61 6.43 3.98 -2.81
C ASN A 61 4.97 4.17 -2.39
N ILE A 62 4.49 3.34 -1.46
CA ILE A 62 3.13 3.45 -0.93
C ILE A 62 2.96 4.79 -0.21
N LYS A 63 3.93 5.16 0.62
CA LYS A 63 3.90 6.43 1.35
C LYS A 63 3.87 7.62 0.40
N ALA A 64 4.67 7.57 -0.67
CA ALA A 64 4.72 8.64 -1.65
C ALA A 64 3.37 8.81 -2.35
N VAL A 65 2.72 7.71 -2.71
CA VAL A 65 1.39 7.77 -3.33
C VAL A 65 0.35 8.32 -2.36
N LEU A 66 0.39 7.89 -1.11
CA LEU A 66 -0.55 8.40 -0.10
C LEU A 66 -0.37 9.90 0.11
N LEU A 67 0.86 10.38 0.09
CA LEU A 67 1.12 11.82 0.19
C LEU A 67 0.54 12.56 -1.02
N ASP A 68 0.70 12.02 -2.21
CA ASP A 68 0.14 12.63 -3.43
C ASP A 68 -1.38 12.66 -3.40
N VAL A 69 -2.02 11.59 -2.96
CA VAL A 69 -3.48 11.47 -2.98
C VAL A 69 -4.11 12.34 -1.90
N PHE A 70 -3.56 12.34 -0.69
CA PHE A 70 -4.18 13.00 0.47
C PHE A 70 -3.51 14.29 0.89
N SER A 71 -2.32 14.62 0.36
CA SER A 71 -1.52 15.77 0.78
C SER A 71 -1.17 15.72 2.27
N VAL A 72 -1.10 14.54 2.84
CA VAL A 72 -0.75 14.28 4.25
C VAL A 72 0.19 13.10 4.30
N GLU A 73 1.21 13.19 5.15
CA GLU A 73 2.12 12.08 5.36
C GLU A 73 1.45 10.98 6.16
N PHE A 74 1.54 9.76 5.65
CA PHE A 74 1.05 8.57 6.33
C PHE A 74 2.20 7.66 6.68
N GLU A 75 2.09 6.99 7.83
CA GLU A 75 2.87 5.81 8.10
C GLU A 75 2.19 4.60 7.47
N VAL A 76 2.96 3.59 7.12
CA VAL A 76 2.42 2.35 6.54
C VAL A 76 2.86 1.20 7.42
N LYS A 77 1.90 0.43 7.91
CA LYS A 77 2.17 -0.77 8.70
C LYS A 77 1.60 -1.98 7.99
N ILE A 78 2.43 -3.00 7.85
CA ILE A 78 2.01 -4.28 7.27
C ILE A 78 1.94 -5.29 8.40
N LEU A 79 0.75 -5.78 8.62
CA LEU A 79 0.47 -6.75 9.68
C LEU A 79 0.74 -8.17 9.23
#